data_463b847043fadc844fa76f8861268847
#
_entry.id   463b847043fadc844fa76f8861268847
#
_cell.length_a   1.000
_cell.length_b   1.000
_cell.length_c   1.000
_cell.angle_alpha   90.00
_cell.angle_beta   90.00
_cell.angle_gamma   90.00
#
_symmetry.space_group_name_H-M   'P 1'
#
loop_
_entity.id
_entity.type
_entity.pdbx_description
1 polymer ?
#
loop_
_entity_poly.entity_id
_entity_poly.type
_entity_poly.pdbx_seq_one_letter_code
_entity_poly.pdbx_strand_id
1 'polypeptide(L)'
;MRQTNTEEYANGVAQMSNWKSTVTIRPSYKLKPHTSDRLIERISKRLRTRVFYTMEKDWNDEMYHLHLLLDKNVADKQLSQASGLNLKAIKYNEPIKSKQAISGYIVKHLNDNHSHHNIF
;
A
#
# COMPACT_ATOMS: atom_id res chain seq x y z
N MET A 1 21.33 15.66 12.86
CA MET A 1 20.66 14.51 13.51
C MET A 1 20.70 13.30 12.59
N ARG A 2 21.04 12.17 13.15
CA ARG A 2 21.16 10.94 12.36
C ARG A 2 19.78 10.39 12.03
N GLN A 3 19.50 10.07 10.75
CA GLN A 3 18.26 9.44 10.35
C GLN A 3 18.22 7.99 10.83
N THR A 4 17.02 7.51 11.13
CA THR A 4 16.80 6.09 11.42
C THR A 4 16.84 5.28 10.12
N ASN A 5 17.06 3.97 10.22
CA ASN A 5 17.00 3.07 9.07
C ASN A 5 15.62 3.12 8.39
N THR A 6 14.55 3.27 9.20
CA THR A 6 13.19 3.40 8.66
C THR A 6 13.03 4.67 7.83
N GLU A 7 13.57 5.79 8.33
CA GLU A 7 13.51 7.06 7.60
C GLU A 7 14.31 7.01 6.29
N GLU A 8 15.51 6.42 6.31
CA GLU A 8 16.32 6.25 5.12
C GLU A 8 15.59 5.38 4.07
N TYR A 9 15.00 4.29 4.50
CA TYR A 9 14.22 3.41 3.64
C TYR A 9 13.01 4.15 3.05
N ALA A 10 12.27 4.88 3.90
CA ALA A 10 11.11 5.63 3.46
C ALA A 10 11.47 6.70 2.43
N ASN A 11 12.59 7.39 2.62
CA ASN A 11 13.08 8.37 1.66
C ASN A 11 13.44 7.71 0.33
N GLY A 12 14.07 6.54 0.38
CA GLY A 12 14.38 5.75 -0.81
C GLY A 12 13.12 5.36 -1.57
N VAL A 13 12.11 4.85 -0.87
CA VAL A 13 10.82 4.48 -1.49
C VAL A 13 10.14 5.71 -2.08
N ALA A 14 10.13 6.83 -1.35
CA ALA A 14 9.51 8.08 -1.83
C ALA A 14 10.12 8.56 -3.14
N GLN A 15 11.40 8.29 -3.37
CA GLN A 15 12.12 8.71 -4.58
C GLN A 15 12.07 7.69 -5.71
N MET A 16 11.62 6.46 -5.44
CA MET A 16 11.61 5.39 -6.45
C MET A 16 10.64 5.62 -7.58
N SER A 17 9.57 6.36 -7.33
CA SER A 17 8.54 6.58 -8.31
C SER A 17 7.79 7.89 -8.01
N ASN A 18 7.04 8.36 -8.99
CA ASN A 18 6.17 9.53 -8.81
C ASN A 18 4.82 9.06 -8.24
N TRP A 19 4.79 8.81 -6.94
CA TRP A 19 3.60 8.31 -6.27
C TRP A 19 2.43 9.28 -6.39
N LYS A 20 1.28 8.79 -6.82
CA LYS A 20 0.11 9.64 -7.15
C LYS A 20 -1.11 9.36 -6.29
N SER A 21 -1.25 8.16 -5.74
CA SER A 21 -2.43 7.83 -4.95
C SER A 21 -2.09 6.94 -3.76
N THR A 22 -2.93 7.04 -2.73
CA THR A 22 -2.91 6.14 -1.57
C THR A 22 -4.19 5.33 -1.57
N VAL A 23 -4.06 4.04 -1.30
CA VAL A 23 -5.18 3.10 -1.32
C VAL A 23 -5.13 2.23 -0.08
N THR A 24 -6.27 1.96 0.52
CA THR A 24 -6.40 0.98 1.61
C THR A 24 -7.33 -0.14 1.15
N ILE A 25 -6.84 -1.36 1.25
CA ILE A 25 -7.60 -2.56 0.88
C ILE A 25 -7.75 -3.45 2.11
N ARG A 26 -8.98 -3.90 2.37
CA ARG A 26 -9.28 -4.82 3.46
C ARG A 26 -10.07 -6.01 2.90
N PRO A 27 -9.39 -7.10 2.49
CA PRO A 27 -10.08 -8.31 2.06
C PRO A 27 -10.89 -8.94 3.20
N SER A 28 -11.90 -9.72 2.84
CA SER A 28 -12.74 -10.42 3.82
C SER A 28 -12.10 -11.70 4.37
N TYR A 29 -10.94 -12.09 3.86
CA TYR A 29 -10.21 -13.27 4.30
C TYR A 29 -8.88 -12.89 4.95
N LYS A 30 -8.32 -13.81 5.74
CA LYS A 30 -7.04 -13.56 6.43
C LYS A 30 -5.89 -13.59 5.42
N LEU A 31 -5.15 -12.50 5.38
CA LEU A 31 -3.97 -12.36 4.52
C LEU A 31 -2.74 -12.97 5.19
N LYS A 32 -1.84 -13.49 4.36
CA LYS A 32 -0.48 -13.87 4.74
C LYS A 32 0.50 -13.09 3.86
N PRO A 33 1.77 -12.92 4.26
CA PRO A 33 2.72 -12.17 3.46
C PRO A 33 2.80 -12.64 2.01
N HIS A 34 2.88 -13.94 1.79
CA HIS A 34 2.96 -14.52 0.45
C HIS A 34 1.69 -14.23 -0.38
N THR A 35 0.52 -14.40 0.22
CA THR A 35 -0.76 -14.13 -0.44
C THR A 35 -0.91 -12.64 -0.77
N SER A 36 -0.47 -11.79 0.16
CA SER A 36 -0.47 -10.34 -0.05
C SER A 36 0.43 -9.93 -1.21
N ASP A 37 1.64 -10.46 -1.26
CA ASP A 37 2.57 -10.20 -2.36
C ASP A 37 1.95 -10.56 -3.70
N ARG A 38 1.33 -11.72 -3.80
CA ARG A 38 0.67 -12.17 -5.04
C ARG A 38 -0.48 -11.26 -5.44
N LEU A 39 -1.29 -10.85 -4.48
CA LEU A 39 -2.41 -9.93 -4.71
C LEU A 39 -1.91 -8.60 -5.26
N ILE A 40 -0.91 -8.01 -4.61
CA ILE A 40 -0.39 -6.71 -4.99
C ILE A 40 0.39 -6.78 -6.31
N GLU A 41 1.15 -7.85 -6.53
CA GLU A 41 1.83 -8.05 -7.82
C GLU A 41 0.82 -8.12 -8.97
N ARG A 42 -0.32 -8.78 -8.75
CA ARG A 42 -1.40 -8.85 -9.74
C ARG A 42 -1.95 -7.46 -10.06
N ILE A 43 -2.20 -6.65 -9.03
CA ILE A 43 -2.64 -5.26 -9.21
C ILE A 43 -1.61 -4.48 -10.02
N SER A 44 -0.35 -4.57 -9.64
CA SER A 44 0.74 -3.88 -10.32
C SER A 44 0.80 -4.23 -11.80
N LYS A 45 0.75 -5.50 -12.13
CA LYS A 45 0.83 -5.97 -13.52
C LYS A 45 -0.38 -5.59 -14.34
N ARG A 46 -1.59 -5.79 -13.79
CA ARG A 46 -2.83 -5.55 -14.53
C ARG A 46 -3.09 -4.07 -14.77
N LEU A 47 -2.76 -3.22 -13.81
CA LEU A 47 -2.95 -1.78 -13.92
C LEU A 47 -1.71 -1.05 -14.45
N ARG A 48 -0.61 -1.76 -14.64
CA ARG A 48 0.67 -1.18 -15.09
C ARG A 48 1.09 -0.01 -14.20
N THR A 49 1.09 -0.25 -12.90
CA THR A 49 1.47 0.73 -11.89
C THR A 49 2.52 0.14 -10.96
N ARG A 50 3.47 0.95 -10.55
CA ARG A 50 4.32 0.57 -9.43
C ARG A 50 3.50 0.63 -8.17
N VAL A 51 3.77 -0.28 -7.24
CA VAL A 51 3.07 -0.32 -5.96
C VAL A 51 4.08 -0.56 -4.85
N PHE A 52 4.06 0.32 -3.86
CA PHE A 52 4.63 0.03 -2.55
C PHE A 52 3.46 -0.27 -1.61
N TYR A 53 3.58 -1.31 -0.78
CA TYR A 53 2.53 -1.59 0.17
C TYR A 53 3.08 -2.06 1.51
N THR A 54 2.27 -1.84 2.55
CA THR A 54 2.48 -2.38 3.88
C THR A 54 1.28 -3.23 4.28
N MET A 55 1.54 -4.30 5.00
CA MET A 55 0.53 -5.18 5.57
C MET A 55 0.45 -4.89 7.06
N GLU A 56 -0.69 -4.42 7.53
CA GLU A 56 -0.89 -4.03 8.92
C GLU A 56 -1.99 -4.87 9.57
N LYS A 57 -1.77 -5.24 10.83
CA LYS A 57 -2.74 -5.98 11.60
C LYS A 57 -3.85 -5.06 12.10
N ASP A 58 -5.09 -5.53 12.01
CA ASP A 58 -6.23 -4.79 12.55
C ASP A 58 -6.19 -4.77 14.08
N TRP A 59 -6.78 -3.72 14.68
CA TRP A 59 -6.75 -3.47 16.12
C TRP A 59 -7.36 -4.60 16.94
N ASN A 60 -8.53 -5.10 16.54
CA ASN A 60 -9.39 -5.91 17.37
C ASN A 60 -9.53 -7.37 16.91
N ASP A 61 -8.87 -7.76 15.83
CA ASP A 61 -8.94 -9.13 15.36
C ASP A 61 -7.63 -9.54 14.70
N GLU A 62 -7.58 -10.75 14.17
CA GLU A 62 -6.37 -11.27 13.52
C GLU A 62 -6.35 -10.98 12.02
N MET A 63 -7.24 -10.12 11.56
CA MET A 63 -7.29 -9.74 10.16
C MET A 63 -6.26 -8.66 9.85
N TYR A 64 -5.98 -8.50 8.57
CA TYR A 64 -5.02 -7.53 8.08
C TYR A 64 -5.65 -6.65 7.03
N HIS A 65 -5.10 -5.45 6.91
CA HIS A 65 -5.41 -4.55 5.80
C HIS A 65 -4.10 -4.10 5.15
N LEU A 66 -4.20 -3.68 3.90
CA LEU A 66 -3.05 -3.27 3.10
C LEU A 66 -3.14 -1.79 2.79
N HIS A 67 -2.05 -1.06 3.04
CA HIS A 67 -1.88 0.32 2.61
C HIS A 67 -0.97 0.35 1.40
N LEU A 68 -1.43 0.94 0.30
CA LEU A 68 -0.73 0.99 -0.97
C LEU A 68 -0.40 2.41 -1.37
N LEU A 69 0.77 2.59 -1.96
CA LEU A 69 1.10 3.75 -2.80
C LEU A 69 1.16 3.28 -4.25
N LEU A 70 0.47 3.99 -5.13
CA LEU A 70 0.51 3.72 -6.57
C LEU A 70 1.07 4.97 -7.29
N ASP A 71 1.81 4.74 -8.38
CA ASP A 71 2.29 5.84 -9.22
C ASP A 71 1.28 6.20 -10.31
N LYS A 72 0.02 5.85 -10.09
CA LYS A 72 -1.08 6.08 -11.02
C LYS A 72 -2.36 6.33 -10.22
N ASN A 73 -3.22 7.20 -10.73
CA ASN A 73 -4.56 7.36 -10.20
C ASN A 73 -5.48 6.34 -10.88
N VAL A 74 -6.18 5.54 -10.10
CA VAL A 74 -7.09 4.50 -10.61
C VAL A 74 -8.41 4.56 -9.86
N ALA A 75 -9.48 4.17 -10.54
CA ALA A 75 -10.80 4.11 -9.91
C ALA A 75 -10.95 2.84 -9.05
N ASP A 76 -11.85 2.88 -8.09
CA ASP A 76 -12.16 1.70 -7.24
C ASP A 76 -12.54 0.49 -8.09
N LYS A 77 -13.31 0.71 -9.15
CA LYS A 77 -13.72 -0.36 -10.06
C LYS A 77 -12.52 -1.04 -10.73
N GLN A 78 -11.53 -0.25 -11.14
CA GLN A 78 -10.28 -0.78 -11.72
C GLN A 78 -9.51 -1.62 -10.70
N LEU A 79 -9.42 -1.15 -9.46
CA LEU A 79 -8.77 -1.88 -8.37
C LEU A 79 -9.49 -3.18 -8.07
N SER A 80 -10.82 -3.15 -8.02
CA SER A 80 -11.64 -4.34 -7.81
C SER A 80 -11.41 -5.36 -8.91
N GLN A 81 -11.45 -4.95 -10.17
CA GLN A 81 -11.23 -5.83 -11.31
C GLN A 81 -9.82 -6.41 -11.34
N ALA A 82 -8.81 -5.58 -11.08
CA ALA A 82 -7.43 -6.02 -11.10
C ALA A 82 -7.09 -6.99 -9.96
N SER A 83 -7.66 -6.75 -8.79
CA SER A 83 -7.39 -7.57 -7.60
C SER A 83 -8.28 -8.82 -7.51
N GLY A 84 -9.43 -8.82 -8.17
CA GLY A 84 -10.45 -9.85 -8.00
C GLY A 84 -11.25 -9.70 -6.71
N LEU A 85 -11.06 -8.59 -5.98
CA LEU A 85 -11.77 -8.33 -4.73
C LEU A 85 -13.08 -7.59 -4.99
N ASN A 86 -14.03 -7.75 -4.06
CA ASN A 86 -15.25 -6.96 -4.07
C ASN A 86 -14.94 -5.47 -3.89
N LEU A 87 -15.76 -4.60 -4.49
CA LEU A 87 -15.62 -3.15 -4.31
C LEU A 87 -15.61 -2.75 -2.83
N LYS A 88 -16.33 -3.46 -1.99
CA LYS A 88 -16.37 -3.21 -0.53
C LYS A 88 -15.00 -3.39 0.13
N ALA A 89 -14.08 -4.11 -0.48
CA ALA A 89 -12.73 -4.28 0.05
C ALA A 89 -11.87 -3.02 -0.14
N ILE A 90 -12.24 -2.14 -1.07
CA ILE A 90 -11.53 -0.89 -1.31
C ILE A 90 -12.07 0.14 -0.33
N LYS A 91 -11.36 0.36 0.78
CA LYS A 91 -11.82 1.23 1.87
C LYS A 91 -11.43 2.69 1.70
N TYR A 92 -10.38 2.94 0.94
CA TYR A 92 -9.84 4.26 0.74
C TYR A 92 -9.10 4.31 -0.59
N ASN A 93 -9.28 5.38 -1.34
CA ASN A 93 -8.59 5.59 -2.61
C ASN A 93 -8.59 7.09 -2.91
N GLU A 94 -7.48 7.75 -2.58
CA GLU A 94 -7.36 9.20 -2.71
C GLU A 94 -6.08 9.60 -3.43
N PRO A 95 -6.13 10.66 -4.23
CA PRO A 95 -4.91 11.20 -4.83
C PRO A 95 -4.02 11.82 -3.77
N ILE A 96 -2.71 11.75 -3.99
CA ILE A 96 -1.73 12.40 -3.12
C ILE A 96 -1.70 13.89 -3.48
N LYS A 97 -1.96 14.73 -2.47
CA LYS A 97 -2.01 16.19 -2.66
C LYS A 97 -0.66 16.87 -2.47
N SER A 98 0.25 16.24 -1.73
CA SER A 98 1.55 16.80 -1.43
C SER A 98 2.64 15.75 -1.51
N LYS A 99 3.62 15.96 -2.38
CA LYS A 99 4.77 15.07 -2.51
C LYS A 99 5.63 15.09 -1.25
N GLN A 100 5.63 16.18 -0.52
CA GLN A 100 6.42 16.33 0.71
C GLN A 100 5.91 15.42 1.83
N ALA A 101 4.64 15.06 1.82
CA ALA A 101 4.04 14.19 2.82
C ALA A 101 4.31 12.70 2.60
N ILE A 102 4.85 12.31 1.45
CA ILE A 102 5.00 10.89 1.08
C ILE A 102 5.94 10.15 2.02
N SER A 103 7.11 10.70 2.31
CA SER A 103 8.07 10.06 3.21
C SER A 103 7.47 9.86 4.61
N GLY A 104 6.77 10.86 5.13
CA GLY A 104 6.09 10.76 6.42
C GLY A 104 5.01 9.70 6.44
N TYR A 105 4.24 9.60 5.36
CA TYR A 105 3.24 8.55 5.19
C TYR A 105 3.88 7.16 5.24
N ILE A 106 4.98 6.96 4.52
CA ILE A 106 5.68 5.68 4.48
C ILE A 106 6.25 5.33 5.87
N VAL A 107 6.87 6.29 6.54
CA VAL A 107 7.41 6.09 7.91
C VAL A 107 6.29 5.66 8.85
N LYS A 108 5.15 6.35 8.81
CA LYS A 108 4.00 6.01 9.65
C LYS A 108 3.58 4.56 9.46
N HIS A 109 3.41 4.12 8.21
CA HIS A 109 2.93 2.78 7.92
C HIS A 109 3.97 1.69 8.14
N LEU A 110 5.25 2.02 8.17
CA LEU A 110 6.31 1.08 8.54
C LEU A 110 6.49 0.95 10.04
N ASN A 111 6.10 1.97 10.83
CA ASN A 111 6.27 1.97 12.28
C ASN A 111 5.04 1.50 13.06
N ASP A 112 3.84 1.58 12.48
CA ASP A 112 2.63 1.08 13.12
C ASP A 112 2.59 -0.45 13.04
N ASN A 113 1.48 -1.10 13.32
CA ASN A 113 1.32 -2.56 13.38
C ASN A 113 1.72 -3.31 12.10
N HIS A 114 2.80 -2.89 11.50
CA HIS A 114 3.34 -3.41 10.25
C HIS A 114 3.92 -4.81 10.45
N SER A 115 3.44 -5.75 9.65
CA SER A 115 3.90 -7.14 9.67
C SER A 115 4.76 -7.49 8.45
N HIS A 116 4.55 -6.80 7.34
CA HIS A 116 5.21 -7.11 6.07
C HIS A 116 5.06 -5.94 5.11
N HIS A 117 6.01 -5.77 4.22
CA HIS A 117 5.94 -4.79 3.14
C HIS A 117 6.70 -5.28 1.92
N ASN A 118 6.38 -4.71 0.76
CA ASN A 118 7.10 -5.02 -0.47
C ASN A 118 6.84 -3.93 -1.53
N ILE A 119 7.56 -4.02 -2.63
CA ILE A 119 7.43 -3.12 -3.78
C ILE A 119 7.34 -3.96 -5.05
N PHE A 120 6.41 -3.58 -5.92
CA PHE A 120 6.25 -4.19 -7.23
C PHE A 120 6.22 -3.18 -8.35
#